data_919edb8cb3357f619c1769e53c9be834
#
_entry.id   919edb8cb3357f619c1769e53c9be834
#
_cell.length_a   1.000
_cell.length_b   1.000
_cell.length_c   1.000
_cell.angle_alpha   90.00
_cell.angle_beta   90.00
_cell.angle_gamma   90.00
#
_symmetry.space_group_name_H-M   'P 1'
#
loop_
_entity.id
_entity.type
_entity.pdbx_description
1 polymer ?
#
loop_
_entity_poly.entity_id
_entity_poly.type
_entity_poly.pdbx_seq_one_letter_code
_entity_poly.pdbx_strand_id
1 'polypeptide(L)'
;MPKLPIDHSNNIIYKLVKKDDYDNVNIYIGSTTDFIRRKNKHKSCCNCVTNRDHNNKKYQYIRDNGGWEEWNMIEVEKFPCNDKREAEAREEYWRCHFNSQLNTKRAYRTVEQRKQYDIDYQKQFYLDNKGKKLEYQKIYYYNKKNKTDSSSDGLTESV
;
A
#
# COMPACT_ATOMS: atom_id res chain seq x y z
N MET A 1 -18.06 -6.86 19.55
CA MET A 1 -18.45 -5.48 19.81
C MET A 1 -18.08 -4.62 18.58
N PRO A 2 -18.96 -3.76 18.08
CA PRO A 2 -18.62 -2.84 17.01
C PRO A 2 -17.50 -1.89 17.49
N LYS A 3 -16.54 -1.60 16.60
CA LYS A 3 -15.48 -0.64 16.91
C LYS A 3 -16.09 0.75 16.98
N LEU A 4 -15.80 1.49 18.04
CA LEU A 4 -16.16 2.90 18.13
C LEU A 4 -15.50 3.70 16.99
N PRO A 5 -16.18 4.74 16.47
CA PRO A 5 -15.59 5.66 15.52
C PRO A 5 -14.28 6.25 16.07
N ILE A 6 -13.31 6.44 15.21
CA ILE A 6 -12.05 7.08 15.59
C ILE A 6 -12.31 8.59 15.72
N ASP A 7 -11.96 9.14 16.87
CA ASP A 7 -11.97 10.58 17.07
C ASP A 7 -10.73 11.22 16.46
N HIS A 8 -10.90 12.00 15.42
CA HIS A 8 -9.84 12.71 14.71
C HIS A 8 -9.52 14.10 15.26
N SER A 9 -10.19 14.54 16.34
CA SER A 9 -9.92 15.84 16.99
C SER A 9 -8.50 15.91 17.58
N ASN A 10 -7.91 14.74 17.91
CA ASN A 10 -6.55 14.62 18.43
C ASN A 10 -5.54 14.13 17.40
N ASN A 11 -5.82 14.33 16.11
CA ASN A 11 -4.91 13.88 15.06
C ASN A 11 -3.61 14.69 15.07
N ILE A 12 -2.49 13.97 14.95
CA ILE A 12 -1.12 14.50 14.95
C ILE A 12 -0.42 13.98 13.71
N ILE A 13 0.22 14.87 12.97
CA ILE A 13 1.20 14.52 11.94
C ILE A 13 2.56 14.38 12.61
N TYR A 14 3.28 13.30 12.34
CA TYR A 14 4.58 13.03 12.92
C TYR A 14 5.58 12.58 11.86
N LYS A 15 6.86 12.71 12.19
CA LYS A 15 7.96 12.14 11.42
C LYS A 15 8.75 11.10 12.22
N LEU A 16 9.24 10.07 11.54
CA LEU A 16 10.34 9.24 12.04
C LEU A 16 11.62 9.73 11.38
N VAL A 17 12.63 10.02 12.19
CA VAL A 17 13.92 10.57 11.76
C VAL A 17 15.03 9.97 12.60
N LYS A 18 16.20 9.71 12.01
CA LYS A 18 17.38 9.28 12.74
C LYS A 18 17.89 10.44 13.59
N LYS A 19 18.41 10.16 14.79
CA LYS A 19 18.83 11.18 15.77
C LYS A 19 19.88 12.14 15.21
N ASP A 20 20.80 11.64 14.37
CA ASP A 20 21.92 12.41 13.81
C ASP A 20 21.66 12.86 12.36
N ASP A 21 20.43 12.69 11.82
CA ASP A 21 20.05 13.15 10.49
C ASP A 21 19.54 14.60 10.54
N TYR A 22 20.47 15.56 10.53
CA TYR A 22 20.16 16.99 10.55
C TYR A 22 19.49 17.46 9.25
N ASP A 23 19.76 16.80 8.13
CA ASP A 23 19.22 17.16 6.81
C ASP A 23 17.83 16.60 6.56
N ASN A 24 17.34 15.72 7.44
CA ASN A 24 16.03 15.06 7.33
C ASN A 24 15.81 14.38 5.98
N VAL A 25 16.85 13.77 5.40
CA VAL A 25 16.78 13.17 4.06
C VAL A 25 15.97 11.89 4.07
N ASN A 26 16.23 11.00 5.04
CA ASN A 26 15.60 9.70 5.12
C ASN A 26 14.56 9.67 6.23
N ILE A 27 13.45 10.32 5.99
CA ILE A 27 12.35 10.39 6.96
C ILE A 27 11.13 9.63 6.48
N TYR A 28 10.28 9.27 7.43
CA TYR A 28 8.93 8.77 7.22
C TYR A 28 7.93 9.75 7.84
N ILE A 29 6.89 10.10 7.12
CA ILE A 29 5.75 10.89 7.60
C ILE A 29 4.56 9.98 7.85
N GLY A 30 3.81 10.25 8.91
CA GLY A 30 2.58 9.53 9.24
C GLY A 30 1.62 10.38 10.06
N SER A 31 0.39 9.91 10.19
CA SER A 31 -0.64 10.51 11.04
C SER A 31 -1.14 9.54 12.10
N THR A 32 -1.60 10.07 13.23
CA THR A 32 -2.16 9.27 14.32
C THR A 32 -3.00 10.10 15.26
N THR A 33 -4.03 9.50 15.84
CA THR A 33 -4.82 10.06 16.94
C THR A 33 -4.30 9.64 18.33
N ASP A 34 -3.33 8.72 18.37
CA ASP A 34 -2.69 8.24 19.61
C ASP A 34 -1.19 8.08 19.37
N PHE A 35 -0.44 9.10 19.76
CA PHE A 35 1.01 9.20 19.52
C PHE A 35 1.80 8.11 20.25
N ILE A 36 1.48 7.85 21.50
CA ILE A 36 2.21 6.86 22.33
C ILE A 36 1.99 5.46 21.79
N ARG A 37 0.74 5.09 21.55
CA ARG A 37 0.41 3.78 20.98
C ARG A 37 1.04 3.59 19.61
N ARG A 38 1.05 4.65 18.79
CA ARG A 38 1.68 4.60 17.46
C ARG A 38 3.18 4.41 17.53
N LYS A 39 3.86 5.11 18.44
CA LYS A 39 5.29 4.94 18.70
C LYS A 39 5.62 3.51 19.13
N ASN A 40 4.87 2.96 20.08
CA ASN A 40 5.05 1.57 20.53
C ASN A 40 4.80 0.57 19.40
N LYS A 41 3.81 0.81 18.54
CA LYS A 41 3.58 -0.01 17.35
C LYS A 41 4.77 0.03 16.40
N HIS A 42 5.35 1.19 16.13
CA HIS A 42 6.55 1.29 15.29
C HIS A 42 7.73 0.52 15.89
N LYS A 43 7.99 0.67 17.22
CA LYS A 43 9.02 -0.09 17.94
C LYS A 43 8.80 -1.61 17.78
N SER A 44 7.58 -2.08 18.00
CA SER A 44 7.23 -3.49 17.83
C SER A 44 7.43 -3.98 16.40
N CYS A 45 6.96 -3.21 15.39
CA CYS A 45 7.15 -3.58 13.98
C CYS A 45 8.63 -3.62 13.57
N CYS A 46 9.46 -2.77 14.17
CA CYS A 46 10.90 -2.74 13.91
C CYS A 46 11.61 -3.95 14.54
N ASN A 47 11.31 -4.26 15.81
CA ASN A 47 12.12 -5.18 16.61
C ASN A 47 11.59 -6.61 16.63
N CYS A 48 10.28 -6.83 16.41
CA CYS A 48 9.66 -8.15 16.51
C CYS A 48 9.55 -8.83 15.14
N VAL A 49 10.31 -9.89 14.93
CA VAL A 49 10.38 -10.66 13.67
C VAL A 49 9.01 -11.27 13.30
N THR A 50 8.21 -11.65 14.29
CA THR A 50 6.88 -12.25 14.06
C THR A 50 5.81 -11.21 13.72
N ASN A 51 6.13 -9.91 13.80
CA ASN A 51 5.19 -8.85 13.42
C ASN A 51 5.00 -8.83 11.89
N ARG A 52 3.72 -8.87 11.44
CA ARG A 52 3.37 -8.87 10.01
C ARG A 52 4.04 -7.75 9.22
N ASP A 53 4.22 -6.59 9.85
CA ASP A 53 4.79 -5.40 9.22
C ASP A 53 6.32 -5.33 9.32
N HIS A 54 6.99 -6.31 9.98
CA HIS A 54 8.43 -6.32 10.23
C HIS A 54 9.28 -6.12 8.96
N ASN A 55 8.86 -6.74 7.85
CA ASN A 55 9.56 -6.69 6.57
C ASN A 55 9.22 -5.47 5.69
N ASN A 56 8.45 -4.49 6.21
CA ASN A 56 8.22 -3.24 5.49
C ASN A 56 9.54 -2.48 5.30
N LYS A 57 9.78 -1.93 4.11
CA LYS A 57 11.02 -1.24 3.72
C LYS A 57 11.51 -0.22 4.74
N LYS A 58 10.60 0.58 5.33
CA LYS A 58 10.97 1.57 6.36
C LYS A 58 11.58 0.91 7.60
N TYR A 59 11.06 -0.24 8.05
CA TYR A 59 11.61 -0.91 9.24
C TYR A 59 12.90 -1.66 8.94
N GLN A 60 13.05 -2.19 7.72
CA GLN A 60 14.34 -2.70 7.25
C GLN A 60 15.38 -1.57 7.28
N TYR A 61 15.06 -0.42 6.69
CA TYR A 61 15.94 0.74 6.67
C TYR A 61 16.31 1.22 8.08
N ILE A 62 15.34 1.27 9.01
CA ILE A 62 15.60 1.63 10.41
C ILE A 62 16.58 0.66 11.07
N ARG A 63 16.40 -0.66 10.87
CA ARG A 63 17.31 -1.68 11.42
C ARG A 63 18.72 -1.59 10.84
N ASP A 64 18.82 -1.37 9.54
CA ASP A 64 20.11 -1.25 8.84
C ASP A 64 20.86 0.03 9.21
N ASN A 65 20.16 1.02 9.80
CA ASN A 65 20.72 2.32 10.21
C ASN A 65 20.68 2.54 11.73
N GLY A 66 21.03 1.52 12.51
CA GLY A 66 21.25 1.61 13.96
C GLY A 66 20.09 1.09 14.81
N GLY A 67 18.99 0.63 14.19
CA GLY A 67 17.83 0.11 14.89
C GLY A 67 16.92 1.20 15.49
N TRP A 68 15.83 0.77 16.14
CA TRP A 68 14.81 1.69 16.64
C TRP A 68 15.33 2.71 17.65
N GLU A 69 16.33 2.35 18.46
CA GLU A 69 16.85 3.21 19.53
C GLU A 69 17.60 4.43 18.99
N GLU A 70 18.07 4.38 17.73
CA GLU A 70 18.71 5.52 17.05
C GLU A 70 17.71 6.41 16.31
N TRP A 71 16.41 6.14 16.44
CA TRP A 71 15.37 6.89 15.74
C TRP A 71 14.42 7.57 16.70
N ASN A 72 13.99 8.76 16.31
CA ASN A 72 12.99 9.54 17.01
C ASN A 72 11.68 9.58 16.24
N MET A 73 10.57 9.51 16.97
CA MET A 73 9.25 9.91 16.48
C MET A 73 8.96 11.30 17.02
N ILE A 74 8.85 12.27 16.13
CA ILE A 74 8.72 13.69 16.46
C ILE A 74 7.40 14.21 15.90
N GLU A 75 6.65 14.96 16.71
CA GLU A 75 5.46 15.69 16.26
C GLU A 75 5.88 16.79 15.26
N VAL A 76 5.19 16.84 14.13
CA VAL A 76 5.35 17.88 13.11
C VAL A 76 4.26 18.93 13.28
N GLU A 77 3.02 18.46 13.48
CA GLU A 77 1.85 19.33 13.57
C GLU A 77 0.72 18.63 14.34
N LYS A 78 0.03 19.38 15.21
CA LYS A 78 -1.31 18.99 15.70
C LYS A 78 -2.33 19.41 14.66
N PHE A 79 -3.03 18.46 14.09
CA PHE A 79 -3.99 18.69 13.02
C PHE A 79 -5.35 18.08 13.36
N PRO A 80 -6.14 18.71 14.24
CA PRO A 80 -7.53 18.32 14.46
C PRO A 80 -8.30 18.32 13.13
N CYS A 81 -9.00 17.25 12.82
CA CYS A 81 -9.76 17.12 11.58
C CYS A 81 -11.04 16.31 11.81
N ASN A 82 -11.95 16.34 10.82
CA ASN A 82 -13.24 15.68 10.95
C ASN A 82 -13.17 14.19 10.64
N ASP A 83 -12.29 13.82 9.73
CA ASP A 83 -12.21 12.45 9.26
C ASP A 83 -10.79 12.02 8.85
N LYS A 84 -10.70 10.75 8.52
CA LYS A 84 -9.46 10.12 8.06
C LYS A 84 -8.94 10.71 6.74
N ARG A 85 -9.83 11.19 5.85
CA ARG A 85 -9.43 11.71 4.54
C ARG A 85 -8.71 13.04 4.67
N GLU A 86 -9.17 13.89 5.57
CA GLU A 86 -8.48 15.14 5.89
C GLU A 86 -7.10 14.86 6.51
N ALA A 87 -7.02 13.90 7.45
CA ALA A 87 -5.75 13.47 8.04
C ALA A 87 -4.77 12.93 6.99
N GLU A 88 -5.24 12.08 6.07
CA GLU A 88 -4.43 11.53 4.97
C GLU A 88 -3.96 12.63 3.99
N ALA A 89 -4.82 13.62 3.70
CA ALA A 89 -4.45 14.74 2.84
C ALA A 89 -3.35 15.61 3.48
N ARG A 90 -3.44 15.85 4.80
CA ARG A 90 -2.41 16.59 5.54
C ARG A 90 -1.11 15.81 5.67
N GLU A 91 -1.18 14.50 5.87
CA GLU A 91 -0.02 13.60 5.84
C GLU A 91 0.68 13.66 4.48
N GLU A 92 -0.08 13.62 3.36
CA GLU A 92 0.48 13.72 2.02
C GLU A 92 1.13 15.07 1.75
N TYR A 93 0.54 16.18 2.25
CA TYR A 93 1.14 17.51 2.19
C TYR A 93 2.54 17.51 2.80
N TRP A 94 2.67 17.02 4.04
CA TRP A 94 3.95 16.98 4.75
C TRP A 94 4.93 15.99 4.14
N ARG A 95 4.42 14.85 3.61
CA ARG A 95 5.22 13.88 2.86
C ARG A 95 5.91 14.53 1.64
N CYS A 96 5.16 15.33 0.90
CA CYS A 96 5.69 16.07 -0.25
C CYS A 96 6.62 17.20 0.18
N HIS A 97 6.25 17.96 1.22
CA HIS A 97 7.05 19.09 1.74
C HIS A 97 8.44 18.64 2.19
N PHE A 98 8.54 17.53 2.90
CA PHE A 98 9.82 16.95 3.33
C PHE A 98 10.47 16.02 2.30
N ASN A 99 9.88 15.82 1.14
CA ASN A 99 10.35 14.85 0.15
C ASN A 99 10.66 13.47 0.76
N SER A 100 9.77 12.97 1.59
CA SER A 100 9.96 11.81 2.45
C SER A 100 10.28 10.53 1.67
N GLN A 101 11.47 9.96 1.86
CA GLN A 101 11.98 8.82 1.10
C GLN A 101 11.48 7.47 1.64
N LEU A 102 11.14 7.39 2.93
CA LEU A 102 10.68 6.14 3.55
C LEU A 102 9.18 5.86 3.40
N ASN A 103 8.43 6.81 2.83
CA ASN A 103 7.03 6.61 2.47
C ASN A 103 6.93 5.91 1.10
N THR A 104 6.76 4.59 1.09
CA THR A 104 6.65 3.80 -0.15
C THR A 104 5.30 3.97 -0.86
N LYS A 105 4.30 4.50 -0.18
CA LYS A 105 2.95 4.72 -0.72
C LYS A 105 2.50 6.14 -0.39
N ARG A 106 1.72 6.73 -1.30
CA ARG A 106 1.03 7.99 -1.04
C ARG A 106 -0.06 7.77 0.01
N ALA A 107 -0.17 8.68 0.97
CA ALA A 107 -1.23 8.66 1.97
C ALA A 107 -2.58 9.06 1.34
N TYR A 108 -2.57 10.02 0.43
CA TYR A 108 -3.76 10.56 -0.21
C TYR A 108 -3.61 10.68 -1.74
N ARG A 109 -4.72 10.49 -2.44
CA ARG A 109 -4.91 10.85 -3.85
C ARG A 109 -6.25 11.54 -4.01
N THR A 110 -6.31 12.58 -4.85
CA THR A 110 -7.59 13.16 -5.28
C THR A 110 -8.39 12.13 -6.08
N VAL A 111 -9.66 12.42 -6.33
CA VAL A 111 -10.52 11.53 -7.15
C VAL A 111 -9.96 11.37 -8.55
N GLU A 112 -9.47 12.47 -9.14
CA GLU A 112 -8.87 12.51 -10.48
C GLU A 112 -7.57 11.70 -10.52
N GLN A 113 -6.68 11.90 -9.54
CA GLN A 113 -5.43 11.14 -9.41
C GLN A 113 -5.68 9.64 -9.21
N ARG A 114 -6.75 9.27 -8.49
CA ARG A 114 -7.13 7.87 -8.31
C ARG A 114 -7.60 7.28 -9.64
N LYS A 115 -8.50 7.97 -10.35
CA LYS A 115 -8.98 7.53 -11.67
C LYS A 115 -7.83 7.32 -12.65
N GLN A 116 -6.90 8.28 -12.72
CA GLN A 116 -5.74 8.16 -13.59
C GLN A 116 -4.85 6.97 -13.22
N TYR A 117 -4.58 6.79 -11.93
CA TYR A 117 -3.81 5.64 -11.45
C TYR A 117 -4.47 4.30 -11.81
N ASP A 118 -5.79 4.20 -11.66
CA ASP A 118 -6.53 2.97 -11.97
C ASP A 118 -6.50 2.67 -13.47
N ILE A 119 -6.59 3.70 -14.34
CA ILE A 119 -6.46 3.56 -15.79
C ILE A 119 -5.06 3.05 -16.15
N ASP A 120 -4.02 3.68 -15.62
CA ASP A 120 -2.63 3.32 -15.89
C ASP A 120 -2.32 1.90 -15.39
N TYR A 121 -2.81 1.54 -14.20
CA TYR A 121 -2.67 0.21 -13.65
C TYR A 121 -3.35 -0.86 -14.52
N GLN A 122 -4.59 -0.62 -14.94
CA GLN A 122 -5.33 -1.55 -15.82
C GLN A 122 -4.62 -1.73 -17.16
N LYS A 123 -4.12 -0.64 -17.74
CA LYS A 123 -3.35 -0.69 -19.00
C LYS A 123 -2.09 -1.54 -18.84
N GLN A 124 -1.31 -1.30 -17.78
CA GLN A 124 -0.10 -2.06 -17.51
C GLN A 124 -0.43 -3.54 -17.24
N PHE A 125 -1.42 -3.82 -16.40
CA PHE A 125 -1.87 -5.18 -16.12
C PHE A 125 -2.31 -5.93 -17.39
N TYR A 126 -3.01 -5.24 -18.31
CA TYR A 126 -3.39 -5.85 -19.60
C TYR A 126 -2.16 -6.19 -20.43
N LEU A 127 -1.18 -5.28 -20.53
CA LEU A 127 0.05 -5.50 -21.29
C LEU A 127 0.85 -6.70 -20.73
N ASP A 128 1.01 -6.76 -19.41
CA ASP A 128 1.77 -7.80 -18.73
C ASP A 128 1.10 -9.21 -18.86
N ASN A 129 -0.23 -9.24 -19.00
CA ASN A 129 -0.99 -10.50 -19.06
C ASN A 129 -1.53 -10.84 -20.44
N LYS A 130 -1.30 -9.98 -21.45
CA LYS A 130 -1.82 -10.15 -22.82
C LYS A 130 -1.44 -11.52 -23.43
N GLY A 131 -0.19 -11.94 -23.29
CA GLY A 131 0.31 -13.21 -23.81
C GLY A 131 -0.44 -14.41 -23.22
N LYS A 132 -0.53 -14.46 -21.90
CA LYS A 132 -1.24 -15.52 -21.17
C LYS A 132 -2.72 -15.58 -21.54
N LYS A 133 -3.36 -14.43 -21.70
CA LYS A 133 -4.77 -14.34 -22.07
C LYS A 133 -5.01 -14.86 -23.49
N LEU A 134 -4.15 -14.52 -24.43
CA LEU A 134 -4.22 -15.04 -25.81
C LEU A 134 -3.99 -16.54 -25.89
N GLU A 135 -3.04 -17.07 -25.12
CA GLU A 135 -2.78 -18.51 -25.04
C GLU A 135 -3.98 -19.27 -24.46
N TYR A 136 -4.55 -18.76 -23.35
CA TYR A 136 -5.76 -19.33 -22.77
C TYR A 136 -6.93 -19.33 -23.77
N GLN A 137 -7.13 -18.25 -24.53
CA GLN A 137 -8.16 -18.19 -25.57
C GLN A 137 -7.93 -19.22 -26.66
N LYS A 138 -6.69 -19.39 -27.16
CA LYS A 138 -6.37 -20.43 -28.16
C LYS A 138 -6.71 -21.82 -27.65
N ILE A 139 -6.31 -22.18 -26.45
CA ILE A 139 -6.61 -23.46 -25.82
C ILE A 139 -8.12 -23.66 -25.66
N TYR A 140 -8.84 -22.62 -25.21
CA TYR A 140 -10.28 -22.69 -25.05
C TYR A 140 -11.00 -22.98 -26.38
N TYR A 141 -10.66 -22.27 -27.45
CA TYR A 141 -11.27 -22.49 -28.77
C TYR A 141 -10.88 -23.83 -29.37
N TYR A 142 -9.63 -24.28 -29.20
CA TYR A 142 -9.21 -25.63 -29.62
C TYR A 142 -10.02 -26.72 -28.94
N ASN A 143 -10.17 -26.66 -27.63
CA ASN A 143 -10.96 -27.64 -26.87
C ASN A 143 -12.44 -27.59 -27.21
N LYS A 144 -12.99 -26.39 -27.48
CA LYS A 144 -14.39 -26.25 -27.91
C LYS A 144 -14.62 -26.90 -29.27
N LYS A 145 -13.73 -26.69 -30.23
CA LYS A 145 -13.79 -27.28 -31.56
C LYS A 145 -13.77 -28.81 -31.49
N ASN A 146 -12.84 -29.40 -30.75
CA ASN A 146 -12.71 -30.85 -30.61
C ASN A 146 -13.95 -31.51 -29.95
N LYS A 147 -14.67 -30.79 -29.07
CA LYS A 147 -15.91 -31.27 -28.47
C LYS A 147 -17.08 -31.28 -29.47
N THR A 148 -17.10 -30.34 -30.41
CA THR A 148 -18.16 -30.33 -31.45
C THR A 148 -17.91 -31.42 -32.51
N ASP A 149 -16.66 -31.67 -32.87
CA ASP A 149 -16.32 -32.70 -33.88
C ASP A 149 -16.54 -34.13 -33.35
N SER A 150 -16.35 -34.38 -32.04
CA SER A 150 -16.64 -35.68 -31.41
C SER A 150 -18.15 -35.97 -31.22
N SER A 151 -19.00 -34.96 -31.39
CA SER A 151 -20.48 -35.11 -31.27
C SER A 151 -21.16 -35.38 -32.62
N SER A 152 -20.44 -35.24 -33.75
CA SER A 152 -20.98 -35.45 -35.11
C SER A 152 -20.77 -36.86 -35.68
N ASP A 153 -19.86 -37.66 -35.08
CA ASP A 153 -19.57 -39.02 -35.58
C ASP A 153 -20.48 -40.13 -35.00
N GLY A 154 -21.49 -39.75 -34.22
CA GLY A 154 -22.43 -40.70 -33.55
C GLY A 154 -23.74 -41.00 -34.27
N LEU A 155 -23.97 -40.54 -35.51
CA LEU A 155 -25.25 -40.67 -36.21
C LEU A 155 -25.13 -41.27 -37.62
N THR A 156 -24.44 -42.39 -37.77
CA THR A 156 -24.62 -43.25 -38.97
C THR A 156 -24.30 -44.68 -38.63
N GLU A 157 -25.29 -45.40 -38.07
CA GLU A 157 -25.45 -46.83 -38.31
C GLU A 157 -26.79 -47.30 -37.71
N SER A 158 -27.84 -47.36 -38.56
CA SER A 158 -28.92 -48.31 -38.42
C SER A 158 -29.80 -48.22 -39.70
N VAL A 159 -29.51 -49.07 -40.63
CA VAL A 159 -30.56 -49.70 -41.54
C VAL A 159 -30.19 -51.14 -41.64
#